data_8f11f42a1fd318b4e930250755f12686
#
_entry.id   8f11f42a1fd318b4e930250755f12686
#
_cell.length_a   1.000
_cell.length_b   1.000
_cell.length_c   1.000
_cell.angle_alpha   90.00
_cell.angle_beta   90.00
_cell.angle_gamma   90.00
#
_symmetry.space_group_name_H-M   'P 1'
#
loop_
_entity.id
_entity.type
_entity.pdbx_description
1 polymer ?
#
loop_
_entity_poly.entity_id
_entity_poly.type
_entity_poly.pdbx_seq_one_letter_code
_entity_poly.pdbx_strand_id
1 'polypeptide(L)'
;NGPYGIMLNKVAYALASGCTVIMKPSPETPLEAYIIAEAAEAAGVPAGVVNLVCGHREASDHLVCNHGVDKVSFTGSTVAGKRIASVCGERIARCTLELGGKSAAIIADDFPIEAAAGLLTGTITMMSGQVCAMLSRVIVPRKRHDELASAISAEMKKVVVGYSDDPTTQL
;
A
#
# COMPACT_ATOMS: atom_id res chain seq x y z
N ASN A 1 2.15 6.36 0.23
CA ASN A 1 2.01 6.14 -1.20
C ASN A 1 0.60 5.66 -1.54
N GLY A 2 0.00 6.15 -2.63
CA GLY A 2 -1.30 5.73 -3.13
C GLY A 2 -2.50 5.97 -2.18
N PRO A 3 -2.61 7.09 -1.46
CA PRO A 3 -3.63 7.27 -0.42
C PRO A 3 -5.06 7.15 -0.96
N TYR A 4 -5.34 7.72 -2.13
CA TYR A 4 -6.64 7.63 -2.79
C TYR A 4 -7.01 6.18 -3.14
N GLY A 5 -6.16 5.48 -3.88
CA GLY A 5 -6.46 4.11 -4.36
C GLY A 5 -6.60 3.10 -3.22
N ILE A 6 -5.74 3.18 -2.21
CA ILE A 6 -5.79 2.31 -1.03
C ILE A 6 -7.08 2.52 -0.24
N MET A 7 -7.51 3.75 -0.06
CA MET A 7 -8.73 4.07 0.68
C MET A 7 -9.97 3.69 -0.12
N LEU A 8 -10.05 4.10 -1.39
CA LEU A 8 -11.18 3.80 -2.27
C LEU A 8 -11.45 2.29 -2.39
N ASN A 9 -10.38 1.50 -2.53
CA ASN A 9 -10.49 0.04 -2.58
C ASN A 9 -11.22 -0.51 -1.33
N LYS A 10 -10.84 -0.05 -0.13
CA LYS A 10 -11.50 -0.48 1.13
C LYS A 10 -12.95 -0.01 1.22
N VAL A 11 -13.20 1.25 0.89
CA VAL A 11 -14.54 1.87 0.93
C VAL A 11 -15.49 1.19 -0.05
N ALA A 12 -15.05 0.98 -1.29
CA ALA A 12 -15.89 0.39 -2.33
C ALA A 12 -16.40 -1.02 -1.96
N TYR A 13 -15.51 -1.88 -1.47
CA TYR A 13 -15.91 -3.22 -1.04
C TYR A 13 -16.81 -3.22 0.21
N ALA A 14 -16.58 -2.30 1.14
CA ALA A 14 -17.43 -2.16 2.32
C ALA A 14 -18.84 -1.73 1.93
N LEU A 15 -18.98 -0.71 1.07
CA LEU A 15 -20.27 -0.22 0.57
C LEU A 15 -20.98 -1.30 -0.26
N ALA A 16 -20.29 -1.99 -1.16
CA ALA A 16 -20.84 -3.07 -1.95
C ALA A 16 -21.36 -4.24 -1.09
N SER A 17 -20.82 -4.39 0.12
CA SER A 17 -21.25 -5.38 1.10
C SER A 17 -22.34 -4.86 2.06
N GLY A 18 -22.87 -3.66 1.84
CA GLY A 18 -23.91 -3.05 2.69
C GLY A 18 -23.41 -2.52 4.04
N CYS A 19 -22.10 -2.29 4.20
CA CYS A 19 -21.53 -1.77 5.43
C CYS A 19 -21.48 -0.24 5.46
N THR A 20 -21.60 0.34 6.65
CA THR A 20 -21.19 1.73 6.88
C THR A 20 -19.68 1.81 7.05
N VAL A 21 -19.08 2.97 6.76
CA VAL A 21 -17.63 3.17 6.73
C VAL A 21 -17.23 4.43 7.48
N ILE A 22 -16.18 4.33 8.29
CA ILE A 22 -15.46 5.46 8.83
C ILE A 22 -14.08 5.49 8.16
N MET A 23 -13.84 6.48 7.32
CA MET A 23 -12.56 6.76 6.72
C MET A 23 -11.69 7.57 7.68
N LYS A 24 -10.49 7.08 7.96
CA LYS A 24 -9.47 7.83 8.70
C LYS A 24 -8.19 7.86 7.86
N PRO A 25 -7.96 8.91 7.08
CA PRO A 25 -6.75 9.05 6.28
C PRO A 25 -5.49 9.22 7.13
N SER A 26 -4.33 9.01 6.50
CA SER A 26 -3.06 9.45 7.09
C SER A 26 -3.09 10.97 7.28
N PRO A 27 -2.59 11.50 8.41
CA PRO A 27 -2.55 12.95 8.62
C PRO A 27 -1.67 13.69 7.59
N GLU A 28 -0.73 12.99 6.96
CA GLU A 28 0.13 13.54 5.90
C GLU A 28 -0.60 13.70 4.55
N THR A 29 -1.64 12.92 4.30
CA THR A 29 -2.38 12.90 3.03
C THR A 29 -3.89 12.78 3.28
N PRO A 30 -4.53 13.78 3.89
CA PRO A 30 -5.95 13.70 4.24
C PRO A 30 -6.90 14.10 3.10
N LEU A 31 -6.44 14.88 2.12
CA LEU A 31 -7.31 15.57 1.15
C LEU A 31 -8.06 14.62 0.22
N GLU A 32 -7.45 13.50 -0.16
CA GLU A 32 -8.07 12.51 -1.03
C GLU A 32 -9.32 11.86 -0.40
N ALA A 33 -9.36 11.80 0.94
CA ALA A 33 -10.53 11.28 1.64
C ALA A 33 -11.75 12.20 1.54
N TYR A 34 -11.53 13.51 1.46
CA TYR A 34 -12.61 14.49 1.21
C TYR A 34 -13.20 14.28 -0.17
N ILE A 35 -12.38 14.03 -1.19
CA ILE A 35 -12.88 13.76 -2.56
C ILE A 35 -13.78 12.52 -2.56
N ILE A 36 -13.43 11.48 -1.81
CA ILE A 36 -14.27 10.27 -1.70
C ILE A 36 -15.59 10.59 -0.98
N ALA A 37 -15.55 11.40 0.09
CA ALA A 37 -16.73 11.80 0.83
C ALA A 37 -17.68 12.66 -0.03
N GLU A 38 -17.15 13.64 -0.75
CA GLU A 38 -17.90 14.48 -1.68
C GLU A 38 -18.52 13.66 -2.82
N ALA A 39 -17.78 12.71 -3.37
CA ALA A 39 -18.28 11.80 -4.40
C ALA A 39 -19.42 10.91 -3.88
N ALA A 40 -19.32 10.43 -2.64
CA ALA A 40 -20.40 9.66 -2.01
C ALA A 40 -21.66 10.50 -1.81
N GLU A 41 -21.51 11.74 -1.35
CA GLU A 41 -22.63 12.69 -1.20
C GLU A 41 -23.28 13.00 -2.56
N ALA A 42 -22.47 13.32 -3.57
CA ALA A 42 -22.96 13.59 -4.93
C ALA A 42 -23.68 12.39 -5.57
N ALA A 43 -23.27 11.18 -5.21
CA ALA A 43 -23.91 9.93 -5.63
C ALA A 43 -25.19 9.60 -4.86
N GLY A 44 -25.61 10.42 -3.90
CA GLY A 44 -26.81 10.21 -3.09
C GLY A 44 -26.67 9.10 -2.03
N VAL A 45 -25.46 8.79 -1.61
CA VAL A 45 -25.23 7.85 -0.50
C VAL A 45 -25.85 8.44 0.78
N PRO A 46 -26.71 7.69 1.51
CA PRO A 46 -27.39 8.21 2.69
C PRO A 46 -26.42 8.72 3.77
N ALA A 47 -26.83 9.78 4.47
CA ALA A 47 -26.04 10.33 5.57
C ALA A 47 -25.72 9.26 6.62
N GLY A 48 -24.47 9.26 7.11
CA GLY A 48 -23.98 8.29 8.10
C GLY A 48 -23.47 6.97 7.50
N VAL A 49 -23.64 6.72 6.20
CA VAL A 49 -23.07 5.52 5.55
C VAL A 49 -21.59 5.70 5.30
N VAL A 50 -21.15 6.86 4.80
CA VAL A 50 -19.74 7.21 4.64
C VAL A 50 -19.42 8.36 5.57
N ASN A 51 -18.46 8.14 6.47
CA ASN A 51 -18.03 9.13 7.44
C ASN A 51 -16.53 9.36 7.31
N LEU A 52 -16.09 10.61 7.53
CA LEU A 52 -14.68 10.99 7.48
C LEU A 52 -14.26 11.59 8.81
N VAL A 53 -13.18 11.04 9.40
CA VAL A 53 -12.57 11.56 10.62
C VAL A 53 -11.07 11.77 10.38
N CYS A 54 -10.61 13.00 10.47
CA CYS A 54 -9.19 13.30 10.45
C CYS A 54 -8.63 13.28 11.87
N GLY A 55 -7.40 12.76 12.02
CA GLY A 55 -6.75 12.71 13.32
C GLY A 55 -5.45 11.94 13.30
N HIS A 56 -4.65 12.19 14.33
CA HIS A 56 -3.37 11.54 14.55
C HIS A 56 -3.54 10.17 15.24
N ARG A 57 -2.45 9.65 15.80
CA ARG A 57 -2.36 8.33 16.38
C ARG A 57 -3.42 8.07 17.46
N GLU A 58 -3.68 9.04 18.33
CA GLU A 58 -4.62 8.90 19.44
C GLU A 58 -6.06 8.67 18.97
N ALA A 59 -6.53 9.49 18.03
CA ALA A 59 -7.85 9.30 17.41
C ALA A 59 -7.95 7.95 16.67
N SER A 60 -6.86 7.52 16.02
CA SER A 60 -6.82 6.23 15.35
C SER A 60 -6.92 5.06 16.32
N ASP A 61 -6.16 5.11 17.44
CA ASP A 61 -6.20 4.05 18.47
C ASP A 61 -7.58 4.02 19.15
N HIS A 62 -8.18 5.20 19.41
CA HIS A 62 -9.55 5.29 19.95
C HIS A 62 -10.58 4.61 19.03
N LEU A 63 -10.52 4.86 17.72
CA LEU A 63 -11.40 4.18 16.74
C LEU A 63 -11.20 2.66 16.76
N VAL A 64 -9.95 2.19 16.77
CA VAL A 64 -9.62 0.76 16.81
C VAL A 64 -10.14 0.09 18.08
N CYS A 65 -10.06 0.78 19.22
CA CYS A 65 -10.53 0.28 20.50
C CYS A 65 -12.06 0.34 20.66
N ASN A 66 -12.76 1.10 19.83
CA ASN A 66 -14.20 1.32 19.99
C ASN A 66 -15.01 0.07 19.60
N HIS A 67 -15.87 -0.37 20.52
CA HIS A 67 -16.73 -1.53 20.34
C HIS A 67 -17.80 -1.36 19.26
N GLY A 68 -18.13 -0.14 18.86
CA GLY A 68 -19.02 0.15 17.72
C GLY A 68 -18.37 -0.07 16.33
N VAL A 69 -17.08 -0.44 16.28
CA VAL A 69 -16.37 -0.74 15.05
C VAL A 69 -16.22 -2.25 14.89
N ASP A 70 -17.01 -2.88 14.05
CA ASP A 70 -17.03 -4.34 13.86
C ASP A 70 -15.82 -4.88 13.12
N LYS A 71 -15.25 -4.07 12.21
CA LYS A 71 -14.08 -4.45 11.39
C LYS A 71 -13.13 -3.29 11.20
N VAL A 72 -11.84 -3.55 11.35
CA VAL A 72 -10.75 -2.62 11.00
C VAL A 72 -10.06 -3.09 9.73
N SER A 73 -9.96 -2.22 8.71
CA SER A 73 -9.14 -2.43 7.52
C SER A 73 -8.00 -1.40 7.52
N PHE A 74 -6.78 -1.87 7.71
CA PHE A 74 -5.60 -1.02 7.92
C PHE A 74 -4.52 -1.30 6.87
N THR A 75 -3.90 -0.24 6.37
CA THR A 75 -2.66 -0.29 5.60
C THR A 75 -1.63 0.62 6.26
N GLY A 76 -0.46 0.08 6.56
CA GLY A 76 0.60 0.87 7.20
C GLY A 76 1.74 0.03 7.81
N SER A 77 2.33 0.51 8.90
CA SER A 77 3.47 -0.16 9.52
C SER A 77 3.10 -1.46 10.23
N THR A 78 4.05 -2.40 10.24
CA THR A 78 3.91 -3.67 10.98
C THR A 78 3.69 -3.44 12.49
N VAL A 79 4.29 -2.40 13.06
CA VAL A 79 4.10 -2.06 14.48
C VAL A 79 2.66 -1.68 14.77
N ALA A 80 2.07 -0.80 13.97
CA ALA A 80 0.67 -0.44 14.10
C ALA A 80 -0.26 -1.62 13.81
N GLY A 81 0.05 -2.42 12.80
CA GLY A 81 -0.71 -3.64 12.48
C GLY A 81 -0.75 -4.64 13.63
N LYS A 82 0.36 -4.87 14.32
CA LYS A 82 0.41 -5.73 15.51
C LYS A 82 -0.48 -5.20 16.63
N ARG A 83 -0.46 -3.88 16.88
CA ARG A 83 -1.34 -3.24 17.87
C ARG A 83 -2.81 -3.43 17.50
N ILE A 84 -3.18 -3.20 16.25
CA ILE A 84 -4.56 -3.39 15.76
C ILE A 84 -4.99 -4.84 15.90
N ALA A 85 -4.14 -5.79 15.51
CA ALA A 85 -4.44 -7.21 15.64
C ALA A 85 -4.70 -7.62 17.10
N SER A 86 -3.87 -7.14 18.05
CA SER A 86 -4.04 -7.39 19.48
C SER A 86 -5.40 -6.89 19.98
N VAL A 87 -5.72 -5.62 19.72
CA VAL A 87 -7.00 -5.01 20.16
C VAL A 87 -8.20 -5.70 19.52
N CYS A 88 -8.13 -5.97 18.23
CA CYS A 88 -9.21 -6.68 17.54
C CYS A 88 -9.37 -8.12 18.09
N GLY A 89 -8.25 -8.80 18.40
CA GLY A 89 -8.28 -10.13 19.01
C GLY A 89 -8.92 -10.15 20.39
N GLU A 90 -8.61 -9.18 21.26
CA GLU A 90 -9.19 -9.05 22.58
C GLU A 90 -10.73 -8.92 22.57
N ARG A 91 -11.27 -8.23 21.58
CA ARG A 91 -12.72 -8.01 21.42
C ARG A 91 -13.39 -8.85 20.32
N ILE A 92 -12.64 -9.80 19.73
CA ILE A 92 -13.10 -10.69 18.66
C ILE A 92 -13.63 -9.91 17.44
N ALA A 93 -13.08 -8.74 17.17
CA ALA A 93 -13.39 -7.95 15.98
C ALA A 93 -12.55 -8.43 14.78
N ARG A 94 -13.12 -8.29 13.59
CA ARG A 94 -12.39 -8.63 12.35
C ARG A 94 -11.35 -7.58 12.03
N CYS A 95 -10.18 -7.98 11.49
CA CYS A 95 -9.22 -7.06 10.91
C CYS A 95 -8.65 -7.58 9.59
N THR A 96 -8.38 -6.64 8.69
CA THR A 96 -7.59 -6.87 7.47
C THR A 96 -6.38 -5.95 7.56
N LEU A 97 -5.19 -6.53 7.45
CA LEU A 97 -3.93 -5.82 7.65
C LEU A 97 -3.08 -5.93 6.39
N GLU A 98 -2.85 -4.80 5.73
CA GLU A 98 -1.92 -4.62 4.63
C GLU A 98 -0.68 -3.91 5.17
N LEU A 99 0.43 -4.63 5.26
CA LEU A 99 1.64 -4.19 5.97
C LEU A 99 2.85 -4.20 5.05
N GLY A 100 3.93 -3.59 5.51
CA GLY A 100 5.19 -3.60 4.80
C GLY A 100 5.81 -4.99 4.69
N GLY A 101 6.66 -5.16 3.69
CA GLY A 101 7.35 -6.43 3.44
C GLY A 101 8.59 -6.28 2.60
N LYS A 102 9.23 -7.42 2.34
CA LYS A 102 10.34 -7.60 1.41
C LYS A 102 10.02 -8.77 0.49
N SER A 103 9.17 -8.51 -0.52
CA SER A 103 8.69 -9.55 -1.43
C SER A 103 9.83 -10.14 -2.26
N ALA A 104 9.70 -11.42 -2.62
CA ALA A 104 10.73 -12.15 -3.35
C ALA A 104 10.36 -12.25 -4.83
N ALA A 105 11.34 -11.99 -5.70
CA ALA A 105 11.35 -12.45 -7.07
C ALA A 105 12.17 -13.74 -7.16
N ILE A 106 11.60 -14.80 -7.71
CA ILE A 106 12.28 -16.09 -7.91
C ILE A 106 12.55 -16.24 -9.40
N ILE A 107 13.82 -16.26 -9.77
CA ILE A 107 14.26 -16.38 -11.17
C ILE A 107 14.71 -17.81 -11.43
N ALA A 108 13.96 -18.53 -12.24
CA ALA A 108 14.27 -19.90 -12.61
C ALA A 108 15.46 -19.98 -13.59
N ASP A 109 16.01 -21.19 -13.75
CA ASP A 109 17.23 -21.43 -14.56
C ASP A 109 17.05 -21.10 -16.05
N ASP A 110 15.85 -21.24 -16.57
CA ASP A 110 15.49 -21.06 -17.96
C ASP A 110 15.00 -19.63 -18.30
N PHE A 111 14.82 -18.77 -17.29
CA PHE A 111 14.36 -17.39 -17.55
C PHE A 111 15.53 -16.50 -18.04
N PRO A 112 15.37 -15.74 -19.15
CA PRO A 112 16.41 -14.89 -19.70
C PRO A 112 16.88 -13.81 -18.71
N ILE A 113 18.20 -13.65 -18.56
CA ILE A 113 18.81 -12.71 -17.59
C ILE A 113 18.44 -11.26 -17.91
N GLU A 114 18.52 -10.85 -19.17
CA GLU A 114 18.22 -9.49 -19.62
C GLU A 114 16.76 -9.12 -19.34
N ALA A 115 15.84 -10.06 -19.61
CA ALA A 115 14.43 -9.87 -19.32
C ALA A 115 14.18 -9.76 -17.81
N ALA A 116 14.83 -10.60 -17.02
CA ALA A 116 14.77 -10.53 -15.56
C ALA A 116 15.29 -9.18 -15.04
N ALA A 117 16.42 -8.72 -15.52
CA ALA A 117 17.04 -7.45 -15.11
C ALA A 117 16.14 -6.26 -15.44
N GLY A 118 15.57 -6.20 -16.65
CA GLY A 118 14.63 -5.13 -17.03
C GLY A 118 13.36 -5.10 -16.18
N LEU A 119 12.71 -6.25 -15.99
CA LEU A 119 11.51 -6.36 -15.17
C LEU A 119 11.77 -5.99 -13.70
N LEU A 120 12.87 -6.49 -13.11
CA LEU A 120 13.25 -6.20 -11.74
C LEU A 120 13.56 -4.72 -11.55
N THR A 121 14.33 -4.11 -12.47
CA THR A 121 14.63 -2.67 -12.41
C THR A 121 13.34 -1.86 -12.44
N GLY A 122 12.45 -2.11 -13.40
CA GLY A 122 11.18 -1.38 -13.52
C GLY A 122 10.28 -1.52 -12.29
N THR A 123 10.23 -2.71 -11.67
CA THR A 123 9.44 -2.91 -10.45
C THR A 123 10.09 -2.28 -9.22
N ILE A 124 11.41 -2.40 -9.04
CA ILE A 124 12.13 -1.89 -7.86
C ILE A 124 12.16 -0.36 -7.83
N THR A 125 12.22 0.29 -8.99
CA THR A 125 12.25 1.75 -9.09
C THR A 125 10.87 2.41 -9.04
N MET A 126 9.80 1.63 -9.22
CA MET A 126 8.43 2.15 -9.15
C MET A 126 8.18 2.88 -7.82
N MET A 127 7.62 4.12 -7.87
CA MET A 127 7.37 4.97 -6.72
C MET A 127 8.59 5.13 -5.80
N SER A 128 9.77 5.24 -6.37
CA SER A 128 11.05 5.36 -5.64
C SER A 128 11.32 4.20 -4.67
N GLY A 129 10.88 2.99 -5.02
CA GLY A 129 11.02 1.80 -4.20
C GLY A 129 10.09 1.74 -2.98
N GLN A 130 9.13 2.65 -2.84
CA GLN A 130 8.29 2.80 -1.65
C GLN A 130 6.93 2.09 -1.78
N VAL A 131 6.93 0.83 -2.19
CA VAL A 131 5.73 -0.01 -2.32
C VAL A 131 5.83 -1.24 -1.41
N CYS A 132 4.76 -1.56 -0.70
CA CYS A 132 4.70 -2.71 0.22
C CYS A 132 4.97 -4.06 -0.46
N ALA A 133 4.57 -4.20 -1.74
CA ALA A 133 4.74 -5.41 -2.55
C ALA A 133 6.06 -5.42 -3.34
N MET A 134 6.98 -4.49 -3.08
CA MET A 134 8.23 -4.35 -3.83
C MET A 134 9.04 -5.64 -3.84
N LEU A 135 9.49 -6.06 -5.02
CA LEU A 135 10.35 -7.24 -5.23
C LEU A 135 11.80 -6.93 -4.83
N SER A 136 12.01 -6.67 -3.55
CA SER A 136 13.29 -6.19 -3.01
C SER A 136 14.27 -7.31 -2.63
N ARG A 137 13.87 -8.58 -2.80
CA ARG A 137 14.74 -9.74 -2.68
C ARG A 137 14.69 -10.54 -3.97
N VAL A 138 15.86 -10.82 -4.55
CA VAL A 138 15.96 -11.63 -5.76
C VAL A 138 16.60 -12.97 -5.40
N ILE A 139 15.87 -14.06 -5.62
CA ILE A 139 16.33 -15.43 -5.40
C ILE A 139 16.64 -16.03 -6.76
N VAL A 140 17.88 -16.42 -6.98
CA VAL A 140 18.38 -16.95 -8.25
C VAL A 140 19.35 -18.10 -7.97
N PRO A 141 19.48 -19.10 -8.83
CA PRO A 141 20.49 -20.14 -8.72
C PRO A 141 21.89 -19.54 -8.64
N ARG A 142 22.74 -20.08 -7.73
CA ARG A 142 24.07 -19.55 -7.45
C ARG A 142 24.92 -19.33 -8.70
N LYS A 143 24.83 -20.21 -9.67
CA LYS A 143 25.59 -20.12 -10.94
C LYS A 143 25.22 -18.90 -11.81
N ARG A 144 24.04 -18.30 -11.58
CA ARG A 144 23.52 -17.14 -12.33
C ARG A 144 23.57 -15.83 -11.52
N HIS A 145 24.02 -15.89 -10.26
CA HIS A 145 23.96 -14.76 -9.34
C HIS A 145 24.72 -13.52 -9.87
N ASP A 146 25.99 -13.71 -10.22
CA ASP A 146 26.85 -12.58 -10.61
C ASP A 146 26.44 -11.98 -11.96
N GLU A 147 26.01 -12.83 -12.89
CA GLU A 147 25.47 -12.42 -14.17
C GLU A 147 24.20 -11.55 -13.99
N LEU A 148 23.23 -12.02 -13.21
CA LEU A 148 22.00 -11.26 -12.95
C LEU A 148 22.28 -9.96 -12.18
N ALA A 149 23.13 -10.00 -11.16
CA ALA A 149 23.49 -8.81 -10.39
C ALA A 149 24.14 -7.73 -11.28
N SER A 150 25.03 -8.14 -12.20
CA SER A 150 25.65 -7.25 -13.18
C SER A 150 24.62 -6.66 -14.15
N ALA A 151 23.71 -7.49 -14.66
CA ALA A 151 22.64 -7.06 -15.57
C ALA A 151 21.68 -6.06 -14.90
N ILE A 152 21.23 -6.34 -13.67
CA ILE A 152 20.39 -5.40 -12.90
C ILE A 152 21.13 -4.07 -12.67
N SER A 153 22.41 -4.12 -12.30
CA SER A 153 23.22 -2.91 -12.11
C SER A 153 23.33 -2.09 -13.39
N ALA A 154 23.46 -2.74 -14.53
CA ALA A 154 23.53 -2.08 -15.84
C ALA A 154 22.18 -1.43 -16.20
N GLU A 155 21.05 -2.09 -15.95
CA GLU A 155 19.71 -1.54 -16.19
C GLU A 155 19.41 -0.36 -15.24
N MET A 156 19.75 -0.47 -13.96
CA MET A 156 19.55 0.61 -12.99
C MET A 156 20.33 1.89 -13.34
N LYS A 157 21.52 1.78 -13.96
CA LYS A 157 22.28 2.94 -14.41
C LYS A 157 21.62 3.72 -15.55
N LYS A 158 20.66 3.12 -16.24
CA LYS A 158 19.88 3.79 -17.30
C LYS A 158 18.71 4.61 -16.75
N VAL A 159 18.34 4.39 -15.49
CA VAL A 159 17.22 5.11 -14.84
C VAL A 159 17.61 6.56 -14.62
N VAL A 160 16.83 7.46 -15.18
CA VAL A 160 17.05 8.91 -15.03
C VAL A 160 16.47 9.37 -13.70
N VAL A 161 17.35 9.79 -12.80
CA VAL A 161 17.00 10.36 -11.51
C VAL A 161 17.00 11.88 -11.61
N GLY A 162 15.91 12.55 -11.19
CA GLY A 162 15.80 13.99 -11.35
C GLY A 162 14.61 14.60 -10.61
N TYR A 163 14.27 15.82 -10.97
CA TYR A 163 13.13 16.52 -10.40
C TYR A 163 11.81 16.04 -11.01
N SER A 164 10.74 16.10 -10.24
CA SER A 164 9.40 15.60 -10.63
C SER A 164 8.72 16.41 -11.75
N ASP A 165 9.18 17.62 -12.04
CA ASP A 165 8.71 18.50 -13.10
C ASP A 165 9.48 18.31 -14.43
N ASP A 166 10.56 17.55 -14.43
CA ASP A 166 11.28 17.17 -15.65
C ASP A 166 10.62 15.91 -16.27
N PRO A 167 10.08 16.01 -17.50
CA PRO A 167 9.40 14.90 -18.16
C PRO A 167 10.31 13.71 -18.48
N THR A 168 11.63 13.85 -18.39
CA THR A 168 12.59 12.76 -18.60
C THR A 168 12.88 11.99 -17.33
N THR A 169 12.51 12.51 -16.16
CA THR A 169 12.73 11.87 -14.87
C THR A 169 11.91 10.59 -14.74
N GLN A 170 12.55 9.53 -14.26
CA GLN A 170 11.93 8.23 -14.02
C GLN A 170 11.88 7.87 -12.52
N LEU A 171 12.74 8.55 -11.71
CA LEU A 171 12.88 8.31 -10.27
C LEU A 171 13.24 9.59 -9.52
#